data_3d1d1aaab7d59914a092e7dc996cb57c
#
_entry.id   3d1d1aaab7d59914a092e7dc996cb57c
#
_cell.length_a   1.000
_cell.length_b   1.000
_cell.length_c   1.000
_cell.angle_alpha   90.00
_cell.angle_beta   90.00
_cell.angle_gamma   90.00
#
_symmetry.space_group_name_H-M   'P 1'
#
loop_
_entity.id
_entity.type
_entity.pdbx_description
1 polymer ?
#
loop_
_entity_poly.entity_id
_entity_poly.type
_entity_poly.pdbx_seq_one_letter_code
_entity_poly.pdbx_strand_id
1 'polypeptide(L)'
;MSSITIETIEVKERRILCVRHIGPYQDISQAFTILEDELSTLGIRAEAMLAVYHDNPAEIAQALLRSDAAVQVSEKHHIAIRRLTADRIAAGRFARWIHKGPYSGLHATWQAGYQSMHQLGLQSKGVCYEEYLNDPCNTAPQALMTAIYQQIS
;
A
#
# COMPACT_ATOMS: atom_id res chain seq x y z
N MET A 1 0.88 -21.96 15.38
CA MET A 1 0.60 -20.57 15.04
C MET A 1 1.89 -19.80 14.80
N SER A 2 2.04 -19.26 13.63
CA SER A 2 3.19 -18.45 13.34
C SER A 2 2.95 -17.03 13.84
N SER A 3 3.88 -16.48 14.61
CA SER A 3 3.86 -15.08 14.97
C SER A 3 4.46 -14.25 13.84
N ILE A 4 3.94 -13.06 13.66
CA ILE A 4 4.47 -12.09 12.69
C ILE A 4 5.65 -11.37 13.35
N THR A 5 6.74 -11.26 12.61
CA THR A 5 7.90 -10.47 13.04
C THR A 5 7.69 -9.03 12.62
N ILE A 6 7.62 -8.14 13.59
CA ILE A 6 7.50 -6.70 13.35
C ILE A 6 8.89 -6.05 13.38
N GLU A 7 9.22 -5.34 12.30
CA GLU A 7 10.35 -4.41 12.29
C GLU A 7 9.84 -3.01 12.58
N THR A 8 10.62 -2.21 13.27
CA THR A 8 10.36 -0.77 13.38
C THR A 8 11.46 -0.06 12.61
N ILE A 9 11.08 0.74 11.62
CA ILE A 9 12.02 1.37 10.71
C ILE A 9 11.65 2.84 10.48
N GLU A 10 12.66 3.64 10.15
CA GLU A 10 12.45 4.97 9.63
C GLU A 10 12.34 4.88 8.12
N VAL A 11 11.27 5.45 7.56
CA VAL A 11 11.03 5.48 6.12
C VAL A 11 11.11 6.92 5.64
N LYS A 12 11.88 7.14 4.59
CA LYS A 12 11.97 8.46 3.95
C LYS A 12 10.68 8.77 3.21
N GLU A 13 10.44 10.06 2.96
CA GLU A 13 9.32 10.51 2.14
C GLU A 13 9.32 9.79 0.80
N ARG A 14 8.14 9.32 0.39
CA ARG A 14 7.95 8.68 -0.91
C ARG A 14 7.15 9.61 -1.82
N ARG A 15 7.70 9.92 -2.98
CA ARG A 15 6.97 10.64 -4.03
C ARG A 15 6.17 9.63 -4.82
N ILE A 16 4.85 9.86 -4.96
CA ILE A 16 3.96 8.91 -5.62
C ILE A 16 3.10 9.59 -6.68
N LEU A 17 2.68 8.79 -7.66
CA LEU A 17 1.57 9.09 -8.56
C LEU A 17 0.48 8.09 -8.23
N CYS A 18 -0.76 8.54 -8.13
CA CYS A 18 -1.83 7.67 -7.67
C CYS A 18 -3.16 7.92 -8.36
N VAL A 19 -4.02 6.90 -8.27
CA VAL A 19 -5.41 6.92 -8.71
C VAL A 19 -6.28 6.60 -7.50
N ARG A 20 -7.20 7.49 -7.15
CA ARG A 20 -8.11 7.30 -6.02
C ARG A 20 -9.16 6.24 -6.34
N HIS A 21 -9.34 5.31 -5.41
CA HIS A 21 -10.45 4.36 -5.39
C HIS A 21 -11.37 4.68 -4.22
N ILE A 22 -12.68 4.75 -4.48
CA ILE A 22 -13.69 4.93 -3.43
C ILE A 22 -14.60 3.71 -3.47
N GLY A 23 -14.68 3.00 -2.35
CA GLY A 23 -15.44 1.77 -2.22
C GLY A 23 -14.64 0.67 -1.51
N PRO A 24 -15.15 -0.57 -1.53
CA PRO A 24 -14.47 -1.67 -0.85
C PRO A 24 -13.02 -1.83 -1.30
N TYR A 25 -12.13 -2.05 -0.35
CA TYR A 25 -10.68 -2.17 -0.66
C TYR A 25 -10.37 -3.34 -1.59
N GLN A 26 -11.18 -4.40 -1.56
CA GLN A 26 -10.99 -5.53 -2.46
C GLN A 26 -11.21 -5.18 -3.94
N ASP A 27 -11.85 -4.05 -4.23
CA ASP A 27 -12.12 -3.62 -5.60
C ASP A 27 -11.07 -2.63 -6.15
N ILE A 28 -9.97 -2.42 -5.42
CA ILE A 28 -8.91 -1.47 -5.80
C ILE A 28 -8.25 -1.81 -7.14
N SER A 29 -8.38 -3.03 -7.62
CA SER A 29 -7.83 -3.44 -8.92
C SER A 29 -8.28 -2.55 -10.07
N GLN A 30 -9.48 -1.95 -9.97
CA GLN A 30 -9.99 -1.00 -10.97
C GLN A 30 -9.09 0.22 -11.06
N ALA A 31 -8.63 0.74 -9.92
CA ALA A 31 -7.73 1.88 -9.86
C ALA A 31 -6.34 1.52 -10.39
N PHE A 32 -5.86 0.31 -10.11
CA PHE A 32 -4.58 -0.17 -10.65
C PHE A 32 -4.60 -0.29 -12.16
N THR A 33 -5.72 -0.73 -12.74
CA THR A 33 -5.86 -0.79 -14.20
C THR A 33 -5.70 0.60 -14.82
N ILE A 34 -6.35 1.61 -14.24
CA ILE A 34 -6.22 3.00 -14.70
C ILE A 34 -4.78 3.49 -14.55
N LEU A 35 -4.17 3.22 -13.40
CA LEU A 35 -2.80 3.63 -13.10
C LEU A 35 -1.81 3.06 -14.12
N GLU A 36 -1.88 1.76 -14.36
CA GLU A 36 -0.97 1.08 -15.29
C GLU A 36 -1.14 1.61 -16.71
N ASP A 37 -2.37 1.85 -17.14
CA ASP A 37 -2.68 2.40 -18.45
C ASP A 37 -2.09 3.80 -18.63
N GLU A 38 -2.25 4.67 -17.64
CA GLU A 38 -1.70 6.03 -17.68
C GLU A 38 -0.17 6.02 -17.66
N LEU A 39 0.45 5.17 -16.84
CA LEU A 39 1.90 5.07 -16.78
C LEU A 39 2.48 4.60 -18.12
N SER A 40 1.83 3.64 -18.76
CA SER A 40 2.23 3.14 -20.07
C SER A 40 2.15 4.24 -21.11
N THR A 41 1.03 4.97 -21.13
CA THR A 41 0.83 6.07 -22.09
C THR A 41 1.86 7.19 -21.91
N LEU A 42 2.20 7.51 -20.66
CA LEU A 42 3.14 8.61 -20.35
C LEU A 42 4.61 8.18 -20.37
N GLY A 43 4.88 6.88 -20.47
CA GLY A 43 6.26 6.35 -20.43
C GLY A 43 6.93 6.55 -19.08
N ILE A 44 6.17 6.56 -17.99
CA ILE A 44 6.70 6.75 -16.64
C ILE A 44 7.08 5.41 -16.05
N ARG A 45 8.29 5.35 -15.49
CA ARG A 45 8.81 4.14 -14.84
C ARG A 45 8.49 4.17 -13.35
N ALA A 46 7.85 3.10 -12.88
CA ALA A 46 7.56 2.91 -11.46
C ALA A 46 8.77 2.30 -10.74
N GLU A 47 9.14 2.85 -9.58
CA GLU A 47 10.15 2.26 -8.70
C GLU A 47 9.55 1.23 -7.77
N ALA A 48 8.28 1.42 -7.36
CA ALA A 48 7.55 0.52 -6.49
C ALA A 48 6.06 0.68 -6.73
N MET A 49 5.31 -0.42 -6.56
CA MET A 49 3.85 -0.41 -6.62
C MET A 49 3.30 -0.47 -5.20
N LEU A 50 2.34 0.39 -4.90
CA LEU A 50 1.80 0.58 -3.56
C LEU A 50 0.28 0.64 -3.58
N ALA A 51 -0.35 0.19 -2.49
CA ALA A 51 -1.75 0.50 -2.20
C ALA A 51 -1.80 1.25 -0.88
N VAL A 52 -2.33 2.47 -0.89
CA VAL A 52 -2.40 3.33 0.29
C VAL A 52 -3.84 3.35 0.79
N TYR A 53 -4.03 3.10 2.07
CA TYR A 53 -5.35 3.00 2.69
C TYR A 53 -5.56 4.17 3.65
N HIS A 54 -6.66 4.91 3.47
CA HIS A 54 -6.92 6.15 4.20
C HIS A 54 -7.93 5.99 5.33
N ASP A 55 -8.77 4.95 5.28
CA ASP A 55 -9.88 4.80 6.22
C ASP A 55 -9.84 3.45 6.91
N ASN A 56 -10.40 3.40 8.12
CA ASN A 56 -10.57 2.17 8.86
C ASN A 56 -11.90 1.53 8.48
N PRO A 57 -11.90 0.31 7.90
CA PRO A 57 -13.14 -0.36 7.50
C PRO A 57 -14.10 -0.64 8.67
N ALA A 58 -13.59 -0.66 9.91
CA ALA A 58 -14.43 -0.83 11.09
C ALA A 58 -15.24 0.43 11.43
N GLU A 59 -14.83 1.59 10.94
CA GLU A 59 -15.41 2.89 11.29
C GLU A 59 -16.16 3.55 10.12
N ILE A 60 -15.76 3.24 8.88
CA ILE A 60 -16.30 3.86 7.67
C ILE A 60 -17.06 2.82 6.86
N ALA A 61 -18.22 3.22 6.33
CA ALA A 61 -19.04 2.36 5.48
C ALA A 61 -18.25 1.92 4.24
N GLN A 62 -18.41 0.67 3.83
CA GLN A 62 -17.68 0.06 2.71
C GLN A 62 -17.71 0.92 1.44
N ALA A 63 -18.87 1.49 1.12
CA ALA A 63 -19.05 2.29 -0.09
C ALA A 63 -18.26 3.60 -0.06
N LEU A 64 -17.79 4.04 1.10
CA LEU A 64 -17.10 5.32 1.31
C LEU A 64 -15.61 5.17 1.58
N LEU A 65 -15.09 3.95 1.66
CA LEU A 65 -13.68 3.71 1.93
C LEU A 65 -12.81 4.31 0.82
N ARG A 66 -11.73 4.98 1.23
CA ARG A 66 -10.79 5.62 0.31
C ARG A 66 -9.47 4.88 0.32
N SER A 67 -8.98 4.57 -0.87
CA SER A 67 -7.66 3.98 -1.07
C SER A 67 -7.06 4.54 -2.35
N ASP A 68 -5.75 4.40 -2.50
CA ASP A 68 -5.06 4.84 -3.70
C ASP A 68 -4.24 3.70 -4.27
N ALA A 69 -4.42 3.42 -5.56
CA ALA A 69 -3.44 2.67 -6.32
C ALA A 69 -2.31 3.63 -6.65
N ALA A 70 -1.09 3.29 -6.30
CA ALA A 70 0.03 4.22 -6.36
C ALA A 70 1.29 3.58 -6.89
N VAL A 71 2.16 4.41 -7.46
CA VAL A 71 3.53 4.05 -7.80
C VAL A 71 4.47 5.06 -7.19
N GLN A 72 5.60 4.59 -6.68
CA GLN A 72 6.69 5.47 -6.29
C GLN A 72 7.49 5.86 -7.53
N VAL A 73 7.84 7.13 -7.63
CA VAL A 73 8.63 7.67 -8.74
C VAL A 73 9.79 8.48 -8.19
N SER A 74 10.93 8.46 -8.91
CA SER A 74 12.13 9.18 -8.49
C SER A 74 12.06 10.66 -8.83
N GLU A 75 11.31 11.02 -9.87
CA GLU A 75 11.27 12.37 -10.40
C GLU A 75 9.89 12.98 -10.22
N LYS A 76 9.87 14.31 -10.10
CA LYS A 76 8.64 15.07 -10.10
C LYS A 76 8.08 15.13 -11.52
N HIS A 77 6.79 14.80 -11.67
CA HIS A 77 6.11 14.81 -12.95
C HIS A 77 5.01 15.85 -12.95
N HIS A 78 4.85 16.54 -14.09
CA HIS A 78 3.74 17.45 -14.33
C HIS A 78 2.63 16.69 -15.04
N ILE A 79 1.58 16.33 -14.31
CA ILE A 79 0.51 15.46 -14.80
C ILE A 79 -0.88 16.07 -14.69
N ALA A 80 -0.97 17.40 -14.69
CA ALA A 80 -2.20 18.13 -14.37
C ALA A 80 -3.42 17.81 -15.25
N ILE A 81 -3.24 17.09 -16.35
CA ILE A 81 -4.29 16.85 -17.35
C ILE A 81 -4.71 15.38 -17.43
N ARG A 82 -4.13 14.53 -16.58
CA ARG A 82 -4.38 13.09 -16.62
C ARG A 82 -5.19 12.63 -15.40
N ARG A 83 -5.58 11.36 -15.42
CA ARG A 83 -6.30 10.73 -14.31
C ARG A 83 -5.41 10.43 -13.10
N LEU A 84 -4.14 10.85 -13.15
CA LEU A 84 -3.19 10.66 -12.06
C LEU A 84 -3.14 11.89 -11.17
N THR A 85 -2.90 11.64 -9.89
CA THR A 85 -2.62 12.68 -8.89
C THR A 85 -1.21 12.51 -8.37
N ALA A 86 -0.44 13.59 -8.32
CA ALA A 86 0.86 13.59 -7.66
C ALA A 86 0.66 13.84 -6.18
N ASP A 87 1.29 13.02 -5.36
CA ASP A 87 1.19 13.12 -3.91
C ASP A 87 2.49 12.60 -3.30
N ARG A 88 2.52 12.53 -1.99
CA ARG A 88 3.67 11.98 -1.26
C ARG A 88 3.20 11.30 0.01
N ILE A 89 3.95 10.27 0.40
CA ILE A 89 3.80 9.65 1.71
C ILE A 89 4.89 10.26 2.58
N ALA A 90 4.50 10.93 3.67
CA ALA A 90 5.44 11.62 4.53
C ALA A 90 6.44 10.65 5.17
N ALA A 91 7.65 11.14 5.40
CA ALA A 91 8.66 10.40 6.16
C ALA A 91 8.16 10.14 7.59
N GLY A 92 8.58 9.04 8.17
CA GLY A 92 8.21 8.74 9.55
C GLY A 92 8.69 7.38 10.01
N ARG A 93 8.27 7.05 11.22
CA ARG A 93 8.56 5.77 11.84
C ARG A 93 7.40 4.82 11.56
N PHE A 94 7.73 3.61 11.10
CA PHE A 94 6.74 2.61 10.69
C PHE A 94 7.03 1.26 11.33
N ALA A 95 5.97 0.56 11.66
CA ALA A 95 6.01 -0.89 11.86
C ALA A 95 5.88 -1.53 10.47
N ARG A 96 6.71 -2.51 10.20
CA ARG A 96 6.75 -3.19 8.92
C ARG A 96 6.76 -4.69 9.13
N TRP A 97 5.95 -5.41 8.36
CA TRP A 97 5.99 -6.87 8.34
C TRP A 97 5.67 -7.38 6.94
N ILE A 98 6.01 -8.64 6.70
CA ILE A 98 5.92 -9.24 5.37
C ILE A 98 4.79 -10.26 5.32
N HIS A 99 4.00 -10.19 4.27
CA HIS A 99 3.08 -11.24 3.87
C HIS A 99 3.74 -12.03 2.74
N LYS A 100 3.80 -13.35 2.89
CA LYS A 100 4.27 -14.24 1.82
C LYS A 100 3.12 -15.13 1.40
N GLY A 101 2.82 -15.13 0.10
CA GLY A 101 1.76 -15.93 -0.47
C GLY A 101 0.73 -15.11 -1.23
N PRO A 102 -0.38 -15.76 -1.63
CA PRO A 102 -1.43 -15.11 -2.42
C PRO A 102 -2.03 -13.89 -1.71
N TYR A 103 -2.50 -12.93 -2.47
CA TYR A 103 -3.13 -11.72 -1.94
C TYR A 103 -4.40 -12.02 -1.14
N SER A 104 -5.04 -13.15 -1.39
CA SER A 104 -6.20 -13.59 -0.62
C SER A 104 -5.89 -13.78 0.88
N GLY A 105 -4.64 -13.99 1.23
CA GLY A 105 -4.19 -14.13 2.62
C GLY A 105 -3.80 -12.82 3.30
N LEU A 106 -3.81 -11.70 2.59
CA LEU A 106 -3.33 -10.42 3.12
C LEU A 106 -4.12 -9.94 4.34
N HIS A 107 -5.44 -10.08 4.33
CA HIS A 107 -6.27 -9.63 5.45
C HIS A 107 -5.85 -10.27 6.77
N ALA A 108 -5.63 -11.58 6.76
CA ALA A 108 -5.19 -12.30 7.95
C ALA A 108 -3.81 -11.83 8.43
N THR A 109 -2.90 -11.52 7.49
CA THR A 109 -1.56 -11.02 7.82
C THR A 109 -1.61 -9.59 8.37
N TRP A 110 -2.50 -8.75 7.87
CA TRP A 110 -2.74 -7.42 8.45
C TRP A 110 -3.18 -7.55 9.90
N GLN A 111 -4.16 -8.41 10.18
CA GLN A 111 -4.68 -8.61 11.54
C GLN A 111 -3.61 -9.16 12.48
N ALA A 112 -2.84 -10.15 12.01
CA ALA A 112 -1.75 -10.73 12.81
C ALA A 112 -0.70 -9.69 13.16
N GLY A 113 -0.37 -8.79 12.22
CA GLY A 113 0.56 -7.70 12.45
C GLY A 113 0.07 -6.72 13.49
N TYR A 114 -1.19 -6.32 13.43
CA TYR A 114 -1.77 -5.43 14.44
C TYR A 114 -1.79 -6.06 15.83
N GLN A 115 -2.06 -7.36 15.93
CA GLN A 115 -1.97 -8.08 17.21
C GLN A 115 -0.55 -8.06 17.76
N SER A 116 0.44 -8.30 16.91
CA SER A 116 1.85 -8.24 17.32
C SER A 116 2.27 -6.84 17.73
N MET A 117 1.81 -5.81 17.02
CA MET A 117 2.04 -4.40 17.39
C MET A 117 1.48 -4.12 18.79
N HIS A 118 0.26 -4.58 19.05
CA HIS A 118 -0.37 -4.38 20.36
C HIS A 118 0.44 -5.03 21.48
N GLN A 119 0.91 -6.26 21.27
CA GLN A 119 1.74 -6.98 22.23
C GLN A 119 3.07 -6.26 22.49
N LEU A 120 3.61 -5.56 21.48
CA LEU A 120 4.85 -4.80 21.59
C LEU A 120 4.65 -3.37 22.12
N GLY A 121 3.40 -2.98 22.40
CA GLY A 121 3.09 -1.64 22.87
C GLY A 121 3.20 -0.55 21.81
N LEU A 122 3.16 -0.92 20.53
CA LEU A 122 3.23 0.02 19.41
C LEU A 122 1.83 0.55 19.10
N GLN A 123 1.73 1.84 18.87
CA GLN A 123 0.46 2.50 18.58
C GLN A 123 0.41 2.97 17.13
N SER A 124 -0.67 2.61 16.45
CA SER A 124 -0.94 3.06 15.09
C SER A 124 -1.21 4.55 15.06
N LYS A 125 -0.68 5.20 14.03
CA LYS A 125 -0.84 6.62 13.79
C LYS A 125 -0.74 6.86 12.29
N GLY A 126 -1.55 7.76 11.74
CA GLY A 126 -1.40 8.19 10.35
C GLY A 126 -1.62 7.11 9.31
N VAL A 127 -0.76 7.10 8.31
CA VAL A 127 -0.95 6.33 7.09
C VAL A 127 -0.57 4.86 7.23
N CYS A 128 -1.24 3.99 6.46
CA CYS A 128 -0.81 2.61 6.27
C CYS A 128 -0.86 2.26 4.78
N TYR A 129 0.01 1.36 4.38
CA TYR A 129 0.07 0.97 2.97
C TYR A 129 0.72 -0.40 2.80
N GLU A 130 0.49 -0.96 1.60
CA GLU A 130 1.14 -2.18 1.13
C GLU A 130 2.09 -1.82 0.01
N GLU A 131 3.24 -2.46 -0.01
CA GLU A 131 4.18 -2.39 -1.13
C GLU A 131 4.35 -3.79 -1.72
N TYR A 132 4.11 -3.93 -3.01
CA TYR A 132 4.20 -5.21 -3.70
C TYR A 132 5.64 -5.42 -4.15
N LEU A 133 6.33 -6.39 -3.52
CA LEU A 133 7.77 -6.58 -3.69
C LEU A 133 8.14 -7.37 -4.93
N ASN A 134 7.17 -8.06 -5.54
CA ASN A 134 7.40 -8.77 -6.81
C ASN A 134 6.13 -8.71 -7.67
N ASP A 135 6.30 -9.04 -8.95
CA ASP A 135 5.26 -8.89 -9.95
C ASP A 135 4.37 -10.13 -9.98
N PRO A 136 3.05 -9.99 -9.75
CA PRO A 136 2.12 -11.13 -9.79
C PRO A 136 2.03 -11.77 -11.17
N CYS A 137 2.38 -11.07 -12.24
CA CYS A 137 2.39 -11.63 -13.59
C CYS A 137 3.58 -12.57 -13.83
N ASN A 138 4.64 -12.42 -13.04
CA ASN A 138 5.89 -13.17 -13.22
C ASN A 138 6.27 -14.04 -12.02
N THR A 139 5.40 -14.11 -11.01
CA THR A 139 5.71 -14.79 -9.75
C THR A 139 4.60 -15.77 -9.42
N ALA A 140 4.97 -16.99 -9.02
CA ALA A 140 3.98 -17.96 -8.54
C ALA A 140 3.24 -17.41 -7.31
N PRO A 141 1.93 -17.67 -7.15
CA PRO A 141 1.15 -17.09 -6.05
C PRO A 141 1.77 -17.33 -4.67
N GLN A 142 2.33 -18.52 -4.43
CA GLN A 142 2.94 -18.87 -3.15
C GLN A 142 4.25 -18.12 -2.87
N ALA A 143 4.86 -17.56 -3.91
CA ALA A 143 6.12 -16.82 -3.80
C ALA A 143 5.91 -15.30 -3.80
N LEU A 144 4.66 -14.84 -3.92
CA LEU A 144 4.36 -13.41 -3.83
C LEU A 144 4.74 -12.86 -2.46
N MET A 145 5.32 -11.67 -2.44
CA MET A 145 5.69 -10.99 -1.20
C MET A 145 5.13 -9.58 -1.20
N THR A 146 4.49 -9.23 -0.11
CA THR A 146 3.92 -7.91 0.11
C THR A 146 4.45 -7.38 1.44
N ALA A 147 5.04 -6.20 1.43
CA ALA A 147 5.43 -5.52 2.66
C ALA A 147 4.26 -4.67 3.15
N ILE A 148 3.94 -4.78 4.43
CA ILE A 148 2.87 -4.04 5.07
C ILE A 148 3.51 -3.00 5.98
N TYR A 149 3.05 -1.75 5.87
CA TYR A 149 3.56 -0.63 6.63
C TYR A 149 2.43 0.04 7.39
N GLN A 150 2.63 0.26 8.69
CA GLN A 150 1.73 1.05 9.51
C GLN A 150 2.54 2.11 10.25
N GLN A 151 2.22 3.37 10.02
CA GLN A 151 2.88 4.45 10.73
C GLN A 151 2.60 4.34 12.23
N ILE A 152 3.61 4.61 13.03
CA ILE A 152 3.54 4.52 14.49
C ILE A 152 4.01 5.81 15.14
N SER A 153 3.59 5.99 16.39
CA SER A 153 4.03 7.15 17.18
C SER A 153 5.50 7.09 17.54
#